data_5abeadb21690a35e907219e6471167de
#
_entry.id   5abeadb21690a35e907219e6471167de
#
_cell.length_a   1.000
_cell.length_b   1.000
_cell.length_c   1.000
_cell.angle_alpha   90.00
_cell.angle_beta   90.00
_cell.angle_gamma   90.00
#
_symmetry.space_group_name_H-M   'P 1'
#
loop_
_entity.id
_entity.type
_entity.pdbx_description
1 polymer ?
#
loop_
_entity_poly.entity_id
_entity_poly.type
_entity_poly.pdbx_seq_one_letter_code
_entity_poly.pdbx_strand_id
1 'polypeptide(L)'
;MKTSFTEPDDDSLFSKFPLSPAVKVIIVIPVKNEEDYILNSLSVFSCQTDVLGNPLDLEHFEILILANNCTDNSVLHIKDFQKKHPDLHIRLEVTTLQKSQANIGYVRKVLMEAAYHRLMRNGGGIIMTTDGDTVVAPDWIAQTQKEIEAGADAVGGRILLCQKEIQFVDQWTLHLHTKDETYHLLIAELESLILKTPHDTSPRHHQHFNGSFAVTTDCYGRSGGIPDVAYLEDCAFFERLEHIDAKVRHSHKVRVHTSARTIGRTEVGLSYQLNVWKNLGTERRSLMVESAASIVSKLVRKRNLIELWNVRKCQDFNIFETFKKITNEIPTDDMLYHSFLESPFFGEWYSKFKKLEEIILMKKFPRTCLDQALVDLKKEVVIYSAPSFSQTSIR
;
A
#
# COMPACT_ATOMS: atom_id res chain seq x y z
N MET A 1 6.92 21.91 -0.60
CA MET A 1 5.74 22.61 -1.16
C MET A 1 4.60 22.51 -0.14
N LYS A 2 4.06 23.63 0.33
CA LYS A 2 2.82 23.63 1.10
C LYS A 2 1.68 23.41 0.10
N THR A 3 1.22 22.20 -0.06
CA THR A 3 -0.09 21.95 -0.67
C THR A 3 -1.13 22.46 0.32
N SER A 4 -1.66 23.64 0.06
CA SER A 4 -2.82 24.14 0.80
C SER A 4 -4.01 23.30 0.38
N PHE A 5 -4.39 22.33 1.23
CA PHE A 5 -5.74 21.79 1.14
C PHE A 5 -6.69 22.98 1.36
N THR A 6 -7.42 23.35 0.32
CA THR A 6 -8.48 24.37 0.43
C THR A 6 -9.53 23.90 1.40
N GLU A 7 -10.04 24.78 2.27
CA GLU A 7 -11.21 24.45 3.08
C GLU A 7 -12.33 24.00 2.14
N PRO A 8 -13.01 22.86 2.46
CA PRO A 8 -14.07 22.36 1.61
C PRO A 8 -15.24 23.36 1.61
N ASP A 9 -15.71 23.68 0.41
CA ASP A 9 -16.99 24.38 0.24
C ASP A 9 -18.13 23.60 0.91
N ASP A 10 -19.21 24.26 1.29
CA ASP A 10 -20.42 23.66 1.89
C ASP A 10 -21.03 22.57 0.99
N ASP A 11 -20.70 22.53 -0.30
CA ASP A 11 -21.07 21.54 -1.32
C ASP A 11 -20.11 20.33 -1.40
N SER A 12 -19.14 20.18 -0.49
CA SER A 12 -18.22 19.04 -0.52
C SER A 12 -18.94 17.72 -0.26
N LEU A 13 -18.48 16.63 -0.90
CA LEU A 13 -19.03 15.28 -0.70
C LEU A 13 -19.08 14.95 0.80
N PHE A 14 -20.19 14.35 1.22
CA PHE A 14 -20.49 13.97 2.62
C PHE A 14 -20.66 15.14 3.61
N SER A 15 -20.62 16.42 3.17
CA SER A 15 -20.79 17.60 4.05
C SER A 15 -22.12 17.61 4.81
N LYS A 16 -23.19 17.11 4.19
CA LYS A 16 -24.54 17.01 4.77
C LYS A 16 -24.67 16.03 5.95
N PHE A 17 -23.67 15.17 6.17
CA PHE A 17 -23.68 14.20 7.28
C PHE A 17 -22.86 14.76 8.45
N PRO A 18 -23.45 15.02 9.63
CA PRO A 18 -22.68 15.41 10.81
C PRO A 18 -21.74 14.29 11.23
N LEU A 19 -20.52 14.64 11.66
CA LEU A 19 -19.55 13.70 12.18
C LEU A 19 -19.68 13.65 13.71
N SER A 20 -19.83 12.44 14.29
CA SER A 20 -19.77 12.25 15.73
C SER A 20 -18.37 12.59 16.26
N PRO A 21 -18.24 13.32 17.38
CA PRO A 21 -16.93 13.58 18.01
C PRO A 21 -16.18 12.31 18.44
N ALA A 22 -16.88 11.20 18.63
CA ALA A 22 -16.29 9.91 18.98
C ALA A 22 -15.52 9.27 17.82
N VAL A 23 -15.84 9.62 16.56
CA VAL A 23 -15.21 9.02 15.37
C VAL A 23 -13.74 9.40 15.29
N LYS A 24 -12.86 8.39 15.29
CA LYS A 24 -11.41 8.50 15.11
C LYS A 24 -10.91 7.71 13.91
N VAL A 25 -11.75 6.91 13.28
CA VAL A 25 -11.45 6.12 12.09
C VAL A 25 -12.50 6.39 11.03
N ILE A 26 -12.08 6.72 9.81
CA ILE A 26 -12.98 6.76 8.66
C ILE A 26 -12.51 5.73 7.63
N ILE A 27 -13.42 4.85 7.25
CA ILE A 27 -13.20 3.81 6.24
C ILE A 27 -13.80 4.29 4.93
N VAL A 28 -13.03 4.26 3.85
CA VAL A 28 -13.49 4.68 2.52
C VAL A 28 -13.62 3.48 1.59
N ILE A 29 -14.74 3.38 0.89
CA ILE A 29 -15.08 2.28 0.00
C ILE A 29 -15.61 2.84 -1.34
N PRO A 30 -14.83 2.77 -2.44
CA PRO A 30 -15.32 3.03 -3.77
C PRO A 30 -16.19 1.86 -4.25
N VAL A 31 -17.33 2.17 -4.88
CA VAL A 31 -18.25 1.15 -5.39
C VAL A 31 -18.62 1.43 -6.84
N LYS A 32 -18.43 0.42 -7.70
CA LYS A 32 -18.89 0.46 -9.09
C LYS A 32 -19.33 -0.94 -9.52
N ASN A 33 -20.65 -1.18 -9.55
CA ASN A 33 -21.24 -2.47 -9.96
C ASN A 33 -20.76 -3.66 -9.13
N GLU A 34 -20.99 -3.62 -7.82
CA GLU A 34 -20.58 -4.65 -6.86
C GLU A 34 -21.80 -5.36 -6.20
N GLU A 35 -22.92 -5.51 -6.91
CA GLU A 35 -24.15 -6.10 -6.35
C GLU A 35 -23.94 -7.50 -5.75
N ASP A 36 -23.04 -8.30 -6.31
CA ASP A 36 -22.75 -9.66 -5.86
C ASP A 36 -21.90 -9.71 -4.58
N TYR A 37 -21.17 -8.64 -4.26
CA TYR A 37 -20.14 -8.61 -3.22
C TYR A 37 -20.43 -7.65 -2.07
N ILE A 38 -21.03 -6.50 -2.35
CA ILE A 38 -21.11 -5.37 -1.41
C ILE A 38 -21.77 -5.72 -0.09
N LEU A 39 -22.78 -6.60 -0.06
CA LEU A 39 -23.44 -7.00 1.17
C LEU A 39 -22.50 -7.80 2.07
N ASN A 40 -21.69 -8.69 1.50
CA ASN A 40 -20.68 -9.45 2.26
C ASN A 40 -19.61 -8.51 2.81
N SER A 41 -19.14 -7.56 2.00
CA SER A 41 -18.13 -6.57 2.39
C SER A 41 -18.64 -5.65 3.51
N LEU A 42 -19.91 -5.26 3.51
CA LEU A 42 -20.48 -4.42 4.55
C LEU A 42 -20.81 -5.18 5.83
N SER A 43 -21.24 -6.45 5.73
CA SER A 43 -21.70 -7.23 6.87
C SER A 43 -20.65 -7.39 7.98
N VAL A 44 -19.37 -7.44 7.63
CA VAL A 44 -18.27 -7.63 8.59
C VAL A 44 -18.03 -6.40 9.47
N PHE A 45 -18.47 -5.22 9.06
CA PHE A 45 -18.31 -4.01 9.86
C PHE A 45 -19.28 -3.94 11.04
N SER A 46 -20.41 -4.65 11.00
CA SER A 46 -21.33 -4.76 12.13
C SER A 46 -20.84 -5.71 13.25
N CYS A 47 -19.78 -6.48 12.99
CA CYS A 47 -19.21 -7.44 13.92
C CYS A 47 -17.69 -7.29 14.08
N GLN A 48 -17.16 -6.07 13.92
CA GLN A 48 -15.77 -5.79 14.22
C GLN A 48 -15.47 -5.98 15.70
N THR A 49 -14.28 -6.47 16.00
CA THR A 49 -13.84 -6.75 17.37
C THR A 49 -12.52 -6.04 17.68
N ASP A 50 -12.22 -5.91 18.96
CA ASP A 50 -10.89 -5.59 19.43
C ASP A 50 -9.92 -6.79 19.21
N VAL A 51 -8.65 -6.60 19.55
CA VAL A 51 -7.61 -7.66 19.41
C VAL A 51 -7.82 -8.85 20.36
N LEU A 52 -8.74 -8.74 21.34
CA LEU A 52 -9.10 -9.79 22.28
C LEU A 52 -10.40 -10.51 21.87
N GLY A 53 -11.07 -10.04 20.84
CA GLY A 53 -12.33 -10.60 20.34
C GLY A 53 -13.59 -9.98 20.92
N ASN A 54 -13.50 -8.91 21.71
CA ASN A 54 -14.67 -8.18 22.20
C ASN A 54 -15.24 -7.27 21.10
N PRO A 55 -16.58 -7.06 21.02
CA PRO A 55 -17.16 -6.16 20.03
C PRO A 55 -16.58 -4.75 20.12
N LEU A 56 -16.27 -4.15 18.96
CA LEU A 56 -15.89 -2.74 18.88
C LEU A 56 -17.11 -1.85 19.06
N ASP A 57 -16.91 -0.69 19.68
CA ASP A 57 -17.90 0.38 19.71
C ASP A 57 -18.04 1.00 18.31
N LEU A 58 -19.25 0.86 17.74
CA LEU A 58 -19.57 1.33 16.38
C LEU A 58 -19.54 2.87 16.26
N GLU A 59 -19.61 3.60 17.38
CA GLU A 59 -19.49 5.06 17.41
C GLU A 59 -18.08 5.56 17.07
N HIS A 60 -17.04 4.72 17.18
CA HIS A 60 -15.65 5.12 16.95
C HIS A 60 -15.23 5.15 15.49
N PHE A 61 -16.03 4.63 14.58
CA PHE A 61 -15.70 4.65 13.15
C PHE A 61 -16.89 4.99 12.26
N GLU A 62 -16.62 5.55 11.09
CA GLU A 62 -17.59 5.88 10.06
C GLU A 62 -17.15 5.29 8.72
N ILE A 63 -18.11 4.88 7.90
CA ILE A 63 -17.85 4.31 6.57
C ILE A 63 -18.38 5.30 5.51
N LEU A 64 -17.50 5.79 4.64
CA LEU A 64 -17.85 6.61 3.49
C LEU A 64 -17.86 5.76 2.23
N ILE A 65 -19.00 5.70 1.56
CA ILE A 65 -19.17 4.97 0.31
C ILE A 65 -19.49 5.95 -0.81
N LEU A 66 -18.68 5.93 -1.86
CA LEU A 66 -18.97 6.63 -3.11
C LEU A 66 -19.33 5.62 -4.20
N ALA A 67 -20.63 5.53 -4.51
CA ALA A 67 -21.13 4.70 -5.60
C ALA A 67 -21.11 5.54 -6.88
N ASN A 68 -20.14 5.27 -7.78
CA ASN A 68 -19.97 6.00 -9.01
C ASN A 68 -20.38 5.17 -10.23
N ASN A 69 -21.24 5.74 -11.09
CA ASN A 69 -21.65 5.14 -12.36
C ASN A 69 -22.16 3.69 -12.22
N CYS A 70 -22.84 3.37 -11.12
CA CYS A 70 -23.46 2.06 -10.92
C CYS A 70 -24.68 1.91 -11.81
N THR A 71 -24.80 0.76 -12.47
CA THR A 71 -25.92 0.38 -13.35
C THR A 71 -26.63 -0.89 -12.87
N ASP A 72 -26.14 -1.50 -11.80
CA ASP A 72 -26.66 -2.69 -11.13
C ASP A 72 -27.40 -2.33 -9.81
N ASN A 73 -27.70 -3.34 -8.99
CA ASN A 73 -28.39 -3.17 -7.71
C ASN A 73 -27.49 -2.75 -6.55
N SER A 74 -26.21 -2.44 -6.75
CA SER A 74 -25.26 -2.09 -5.66
C SER A 74 -25.82 -1.00 -4.74
N VAL A 75 -26.35 0.09 -5.32
CA VAL A 75 -26.90 1.22 -4.55
C VAL A 75 -28.11 0.81 -3.72
N LEU A 76 -28.99 -0.03 -4.29
CA LEU A 76 -30.17 -0.55 -3.58
C LEU A 76 -29.75 -1.41 -2.39
N HIS A 77 -28.80 -2.32 -2.61
CA HIS A 77 -28.26 -3.20 -1.56
C HIS A 77 -27.64 -2.41 -0.41
N ILE A 78 -26.87 -1.36 -0.70
CA ILE A 78 -26.27 -0.50 0.34
C ILE A 78 -27.36 0.21 1.15
N LYS A 79 -28.38 0.81 0.49
CA LYS A 79 -29.47 1.49 1.15
C LYS A 79 -30.30 0.55 2.05
N ASP A 80 -30.55 -0.67 1.60
CA ASP A 80 -31.27 -1.66 2.38
C ASP A 80 -30.45 -2.19 3.54
N PHE A 81 -29.14 -2.29 3.37
CA PHE A 81 -28.19 -2.62 4.46
C PHE A 81 -28.19 -1.50 5.54
N GLN A 82 -28.10 -0.23 5.14
CA GLN A 82 -28.18 0.92 6.07
C GLN A 82 -29.46 0.89 6.92
N LYS A 83 -30.61 0.57 6.33
CA LYS A 83 -31.89 0.48 7.07
C LYS A 83 -31.90 -0.66 8.09
N LYS A 84 -31.22 -1.78 7.80
CA LYS A 84 -31.15 -2.95 8.67
C LYS A 84 -30.10 -2.78 9.79
N HIS A 85 -29.12 -1.91 9.59
CA HIS A 85 -28.01 -1.65 10.52
C HIS A 85 -27.91 -0.16 10.84
N PRO A 86 -28.92 0.45 11.50
CA PRO A 86 -28.97 1.89 11.77
C PRO A 86 -27.86 2.38 12.71
N ASP A 87 -27.32 1.48 13.54
CA ASP A 87 -26.23 1.78 14.48
C ASP A 87 -24.87 1.85 13.80
N LEU A 88 -24.74 1.38 12.56
CA LEU A 88 -23.50 1.45 11.79
C LEU A 88 -23.48 2.75 10.97
N HIS A 89 -22.51 3.59 11.21
CA HIS A 89 -22.39 4.92 10.61
C HIS A 89 -21.92 4.82 9.13
N ILE A 90 -22.81 4.40 8.24
CA ILE A 90 -22.55 4.35 6.79
C ILE A 90 -23.07 5.63 6.13
N ARG A 91 -22.23 6.33 5.39
CA ARG A 91 -22.59 7.51 4.58
C ARG A 91 -22.42 7.15 3.10
N LEU A 92 -23.52 7.20 2.37
CA LEU A 92 -23.56 6.87 0.94
C LEU A 92 -23.77 8.13 0.13
N GLU A 93 -22.84 8.38 -0.79
CA GLU A 93 -23.02 9.29 -1.93
C GLU A 93 -23.10 8.49 -3.22
N VAL A 94 -24.04 8.91 -4.09
CA VAL A 94 -24.27 8.30 -5.40
C VAL A 94 -24.04 9.36 -6.46
N THR A 95 -23.18 9.09 -7.41
CA THR A 95 -22.84 10.06 -8.45
C THR A 95 -22.65 9.41 -9.81
N THR A 96 -22.88 10.20 -10.85
CA THR A 96 -22.51 9.85 -12.22
C THR A 96 -21.40 10.78 -12.67
N LEU A 97 -20.19 10.26 -12.66
CA LEU A 97 -18.99 10.99 -13.07
C LEU A 97 -18.84 10.99 -14.58
N GLN A 98 -18.25 12.06 -15.11
CA GLN A 98 -17.83 12.14 -16.51
C GLN A 98 -16.74 11.11 -16.80
N LYS A 99 -16.60 10.69 -18.07
CA LYS A 99 -15.66 9.65 -18.49
C LYS A 99 -14.22 9.87 -18.01
N SER A 100 -13.74 11.12 -17.97
CA SER A 100 -12.39 11.46 -17.49
C SER A 100 -12.20 11.26 -16.00
N GLN A 101 -13.26 11.31 -15.20
CA GLN A 101 -13.26 11.18 -13.74
C GLN A 101 -13.80 9.82 -13.27
N ALA A 102 -14.43 9.04 -14.13
CA ALA A 102 -15.02 7.74 -13.78
C ALA A 102 -13.97 6.62 -13.70
N ASN A 103 -12.86 6.88 -13.03
CA ASN A 103 -11.75 5.96 -12.80
C ASN A 103 -11.45 5.83 -11.30
N ILE A 104 -10.76 4.76 -10.91
CA ILE A 104 -10.53 4.44 -9.50
C ILE A 104 -9.66 5.48 -8.80
N GLY A 105 -8.65 6.03 -9.47
CA GLY A 105 -7.76 7.01 -8.88
C GLY A 105 -8.48 8.29 -8.44
N TYR A 106 -9.35 8.83 -9.31
CA TYR A 106 -10.17 9.99 -8.96
C TYR A 106 -11.13 9.68 -7.81
N VAL A 107 -11.87 8.56 -7.88
CA VAL A 107 -12.85 8.18 -6.85
C VAL A 107 -12.18 7.97 -5.50
N ARG A 108 -11.04 7.29 -5.46
CA ARG A 108 -10.26 7.06 -4.25
C ARG A 108 -9.73 8.37 -3.66
N LYS A 109 -9.18 9.24 -4.51
CA LYS A 109 -8.71 10.57 -4.11
C LYS A 109 -9.82 11.37 -3.42
N VAL A 110 -10.97 11.49 -4.06
CA VAL A 110 -12.11 12.24 -3.53
C VAL A 110 -12.61 11.67 -2.21
N LEU A 111 -12.68 10.35 -2.08
CA LEU A 111 -13.07 9.68 -0.83
C LEU A 111 -12.08 9.94 0.30
N MET A 112 -10.78 9.80 0.04
CA MET A 112 -9.76 10.01 1.08
C MET A 112 -9.61 11.48 1.46
N GLU A 113 -9.78 12.41 0.53
CA GLU A 113 -9.83 13.84 0.81
C GLU A 113 -11.04 14.18 1.71
N ALA A 114 -12.22 13.64 1.41
CA ALA A 114 -13.40 13.82 2.25
C ALA A 114 -13.18 13.25 3.66
N ALA A 115 -12.61 12.06 3.79
CA ALA A 115 -12.26 11.46 5.07
C ALA A 115 -11.24 12.30 5.84
N TYR A 116 -10.20 12.80 5.16
CA TYR A 116 -9.20 13.69 5.73
C TYR A 116 -9.82 14.96 6.34
N HIS A 117 -10.61 15.69 5.55
CA HIS A 117 -11.22 16.93 6.01
C HIS A 117 -12.20 16.70 7.18
N ARG A 118 -12.96 15.61 7.14
CA ARG A 118 -13.87 15.25 8.23
C ARG A 118 -13.12 14.97 9.53
N LEU A 119 -12.09 14.13 9.47
CA LEU A 119 -11.25 13.80 10.64
C LEU A 119 -10.48 15.02 11.16
N MET A 120 -9.97 15.88 10.29
CA MET A 120 -9.25 17.09 10.73
C MET A 120 -10.13 18.04 11.52
N ARG A 121 -11.43 18.17 11.18
CA ARG A 121 -12.42 18.92 11.99
C ARG A 121 -12.64 18.30 13.37
N ASN A 122 -12.34 16.99 13.51
CA ASN A 122 -12.52 16.21 14.74
C ASN A 122 -11.19 15.95 15.49
N GLY A 123 -10.16 16.75 15.21
CA GLY A 123 -8.85 16.66 15.86
C GLY A 123 -7.92 15.59 15.29
N GLY A 124 -8.19 15.10 14.09
CA GLY A 124 -7.40 14.07 13.42
C GLY A 124 -7.87 12.64 13.68
N GLY A 125 -7.21 11.68 13.04
CA GLY A 125 -7.54 10.26 13.14
C GLY A 125 -6.87 9.41 12.07
N ILE A 126 -7.49 8.29 11.74
CA ILE A 126 -6.98 7.30 10.79
C ILE A 126 -7.93 7.19 9.61
N ILE A 127 -7.41 7.32 8.40
CA ILE A 127 -8.12 7.02 7.15
C ILE A 127 -7.77 5.59 6.77
N MET A 128 -8.78 4.73 6.65
CA MET A 128 -8.61 3.35 6.19
C MET A 128 -9.32 3.16 4.85
N THR A 129 -8.78 2.32 3.98
CA THR A 129 -9.37 2.05 2.66
C THR A 129 -9.46 0.57 2.39
N THR A 130 -10.57 0.16 1.77
CA THR A 130 -10.80 -1.18 1.25
C THR A 130 -11.68 -1.11 0.00
N ASP A 131 -11.91 -2.24 -0.67
CA ASP A 131 -12.70 -2.30 -1.90
C ASP A 131 -14.11 -2.87 -1.65
N GLY A 132 -15.04 -2.58 -2.58
CA GLY A 132 -16.43 -3.02 -2.48
C GLY A 132 -16.65 -4.53 -2.60
N ASP A 133 -15.63 -5.28 -3.07
CA ASP A 133 -15.60 -6.75 -3.19
C ASP A 133 -14.67 -7.43 -2.18
N THR A 134 -14.28 -6.69 -1.14
CA THR A 134 -13.29 -7.14 -0.16
C THR A 134 -13.91 -7.30 1.22
N VAL A 135 -13.66 -8.44 1.84
CA VAL A 135 -14.11 -8.79 3.21
C VAL A 135 -12.95 -8.63 4.16
N VAL A 136 -13.04 -7.69 5.09
CA VAL A 136 -12.01 -7.43 6.09
C VAL A 136 -12.07 -8.46 7.24
N ALA A 137 -10.94 -8.70 7.92
CA ALA A 137 -10.94 -9.56 9.10
C ALA A 137 -11.75 -8.94 10.25
N PRO A 138 -12.31 -9.74 11.19
CA PRO A 138 -13.10 -9.22 12.31
C PRO A 138 -12.35 -8.20 13.18
N ASP A 139 -11.04 -8.31 13.28
CA ASP A 139 -10.16 -7.45 14.07
C ASP A 139 -9.35 -6.43 13.22
N TRP A 140 -9.76 -6.21 11.97
CA TRP A 140 -9.02 -5.39 11.00
C TRP A 140 -8.79 -3.95 11.45
N ILE A 141 -9.84 -3.31 12.01
CA ILE A 141 -9.75 -1.95 12.54
C ILE A 141 -8.80 -1.92 13.74
N ALA A 142 -8.99 -2.81 14.70
CA ALA A 142 -8.23 -2.85 15.95
C ALA A 142 -6.74 -3.19 15.70
N GLN A 143 -6.44 -4.13 14.80
CA GLN A 143 -5.05 -4.44 14.44
C GLN A 143 -4.37 -3.25 13.76
N THR A 144 -5.09 -2.52 12.90
CA THR A 144 -4.58 -1.30 12.27
C THR A 144 -4.27 -0.22 13.30
N GLN A 145 -5.20 0.05 14.21
CA GLN A 145 -5.01 1.03 15.30
C GLN A 145 -3.79 0.68 16.14
N LYS A 146 -3.61 -0.61 16.48
CA LYS A 146 -2.47 -1.09 17.25
C LYS A 146 -1.12 -0.84 16.55
N GLU A 147 -1.04 -1.02 15.24
CA GLU A 147 0.21 -0.72 14.48
C GLU A 147 0.46 0.81 14.43
N ILE A 148 -0.58 1.63 14.31
CA ILE A 148 -0.47 3.10 14.37
C ILE A 148 -0.02 3.55 15.78
N GLU A 149 -0.61 3.01 16.83
CA GLU A 149 -0.23 3.28 18.23
C GLU A 149 1.23 2.87 18.53
N ALA A 150 1.72 1.84 17.85
CA ALA A 150 3.12 1.42 17.91
C ALA A 150 4.08 2.37 17.15
N GLY A 151 3.55 3.43 16.51
CA GLY A 151 4.32 4.50 15.90
C GLY A 151 4.43 4.43 14.38
N ALA A 152 3.61 3.63 13.70
CA ALA A 152 3.49 3.67 12.25
C ALA A 152 2.71 4.92 11.81
N ASP A 153 3.14 5.55 10.72
CA ASP A 153 2.41 6.63 10.04
C ASP A 153 1.34 6.08 9.11
N ALA A 154 1.60 4.89 8.54
CA ALA A 154 0.69 4.18 7.65
C ALA A 154 0.85 2.66 7.80
N VAL A 155 -0.20 1.91 7.43
CA VAL A 155 -0.22 0.44 7.54
C VAL A 155 -0.72 -0.16 6.24
N GLY A 156 0.11 -0.97 5.58
CA GLY A 156 -0.31 -1.89 4.54
C GLY A 156 -0.80 -3.19 5.16
N GLY A 157 -2.02 -3.60 4.81
CA GLY A 157 -2.59 -4.87 5.25
C GLY A 157 -2.39 -5.98 4.22
N ARG A 158 -2.47 -7.22 4.69
CA ARG A 158 -2.34 -8.42 3.89
C ARG A 158 -3.62 -8.68 3.09
N ILE A 159 -3.53 -8.64 1.77
CA ILE A 159 -4.64 -8.93 0.85
C ILE A 159 -4.50 -10.38 0.36
N LEU A 160 -5.51 -11.18 0.61
CA LEU A 160 -5.59 -12.59 0.26
C LEU A 160 -6.76 -12.83 -0.69
N LEU A 161 -6.67 -13.83 -1.54
CA LEU A 161 -7.81 -14.25 -2.36
C LEU A 161 -8.90 -14.91 -1.49
N CYS A 162 -10.16 -14.68 -1.82
CA CYS A 162 -11.30 -15.31 -1.17
C CYS A 162 -11.23 -16.83 -1.36
N GLN A 163 -11.15 -17.59 -0.24
CA GLN A 163 -10.99 -19.04 -0.23
C GLN A 163 -12.13 -19.77 -0.98
N LYS A 164 -13.36 -19.23 -0.92
CA LYS A 164 -14.52 -19.81 -1.60
C LYS A 164 -14.44 -19.63 -3.13
N GLU A 165 -13.70 -18.64 -3.61
CA GLU A 165 -13.59 -18.33 -5.04
C GLU A 165 -12.35 -18.95 -5.68
N ILE A 166 -11.32 -19.26 -4.90
CA ILE A 166 -10.09 -19.92 -5.37
C ILE A 166 -10.39 -21.21 -6.16
N GLN A 167 -11.43 -21.95 -5.78
CA GLN A 167 -11.83 -23.17 -6.48
C GLN A 167 -12.27 -22.96 -7.94
N PHE A 168 -12.63 -21.72 -8.31
CA PHE A 168 -13.02 -21.35 -9.67
C PHE A 168 -11.86 -20.79 -10.50
N VAL A 169 -10.71 -20.57 -9.89
CA VAL A 169 -9.48 -20.16 -10.57
C VAL A 169 -8.78 -21.43 -11.08
N ASP A 170 -8.35 -21.43 -12.33
CA ASP A 170 -7.61 -22.56 -12.88
C ASP A 170 -6.30 -22.81 -12.12
N GLN A 171 -5.91 -24.08 -12.04
CA GLN A 171 -4.77 -24.53 -11.24
C GLN A 171 -3.44 -23.86 -11.65
N TRP A 172 -3.27 -23.54 -12.92
CA TRP A 172 -2.06 -22.90 -13.40
C TRP A 172 -1.96 -21.45 -12.94
N THR A 173 -3.04 -20.71 -13.10
CA THR A 173 -3.13 -19.32 -12.61
C THR A 173 -2.87 -19.25 -11.10
N LEU A 174 -3.50 -20.17 -10.34
CA LEU A 174 -3.31 -20.24 -8.90
C LEU A 174 -1.86 -20.61 -8.52
N HIS A 175 -1.24 -21.52 -9.26
CA HIS A 175 0.17 -21.90 -9.07
C HIS A 175 1.11 -20.72 -9.32
N LEU A 176 0.92 -19.95 -10.41
CA LEU A 176 1.72 -18.77 -10.69
C LEU A 176 1.49 -17.68 -9.64
N HIS A 177 0.25 -17.44 -9.23
CA HIS A 177 -0.07 -16.51 -8.16
C HIS A 177 0.69 -16.85 -6.86
N THR A 178 0.65 -18.13 -6.44
CA THR A 178 1.33 -18.58 -5.23
C THR A 178 2.86 -18.42 -5.32
N LYS A 179 3.44 -18.67 -6.48
CA LYS A 179 4.88 -18.46 -6.71
C LYS A 179 5.26 -16.98 -6.71
N ASP A 180 4.48 -16.14 -7.38
CA ASP A 180 4.70 -14.69 -7.43
C ASP A 180 4.57 -14.08 -6.02
N GLU A 181 3.59 -14.51 -5.27
CA GLU A 181 3.44 -14.13 -3.88
C GLU A 181 4.65 -14.55 -3.02
N THR A 182 5.11 -15.78 -3.18
CA THR A 182 6.31 -16.29 -2.48
C THR A 182 7.55 -15.46 -2.86
N TYR A 183 7.69 -15.09 -4.13
CA TYR A 183 8.77 -14.23 -4.61
C TYR A 183 8.78 -12.87 -3.89
N HIS A 184 7.65 -12.21 -3.81
CA HIS A 184 7.55 -10.91 -3.14
C HIS A 184 7.72 -11.01 -1.62
N LEU A 185 7.26 -12.10 -0.99
CA LEU A 185 7.49 -12.34 0.45
C LEU A 185 8.98 -12.56 0.76
N LEU A 186 9.71 -13.28 -0.08
CA LEU A 186 11.16 -13.45 0.08
C LEU A 186 11.91 -12.12 -0.08
N ILE A 187 11.47 -11.25 -1.00
CA ILE A 187 12.01 -9.89 -1.13
C ILE A 187 11.76 -9.09 0.14
N ALA A 188 10.52 -9.12 0.67
CA ALA A 188 10.18 -8.41 1.90
C ALA A 188 10.99 -8.91 3.10
N GLU A 189 11.28 -10.21 3.17
CA GLU A 189 12.15 -10.78 4.19
C GLU A 189 13.61 -10.29 4.04
N LEU A 190 14.15 -10.28 2.82
CA LEU A 190 15.48 -9.72 2.54
C LEU A 190 15.56 -8.22 2.88
N GLU A 191 14.52 -7.46 2.59
CA GLU A 191 14.43 -6.05 3.02
C GLU A 191 14.56 -5.92 4.54
N SER A 192 13.83 -6.74 5.31
CA SER A 192 13.93 -6.74 6.77
C SER A 192 15.33 -7.09 7.26
N LEU A 193 15.97 -8.08 6.65
CA LEU A 193 17.30 -8.57 7.04
C LEU A 193 18.40 -7.58 6.69
N ILE A 194 18.30 -6.89 5.57
CA ILE A 194 19.33 -5.99 5.05
C ILE A 194 19.13 -4.57 5.57
N LEU A 195 17.91 -4.00 5.45
CA LEU A 195 17.67 -2.60 5.83
C LEU A 195 17.46 -2.42 7.33
N LYS A 196 16.95 -3.42 8.03
CA LYS A 196 16.69 -3.42 9.48
C LYS A 196 15.84 -2.23 9.93
N THR A 197 14.81 -1.92 9.17
CA THR A 197 13.91 -0.78 9.41
C THR A 197 13.13 -0.97 10.72
N PRO A 198 13.29 -0.10 11.75
CA PRO A 198 12.74 -0.36 13.10
C PRO A 198 11.23 -0.44 13.17
N HIS A 199 10.51 0.31 12.33
CA HIS A 199 9.04 0.37 12.30
C HIS A 199 8.40 -0.68 11.40
N ASP A 200 9.19 -1.43 10.60
CA ASP A 200 8.68 -2.45 9.68
C ASP A 200 9.48 -3.74 9.76
N THR A 201 9.52 -4.31 10.97
CA THR A 201 10.29 -5.51 11.29
C THR A 201 9.64 -6.79 10.77
N SER A 202 10.43 -7.86 10.64
CA SER A 202 9.92 -9.20 10.33
C SER A 202 9.03 -9.73 11.50
N PRO A 203 7.94 -10.47 11.18
CA PRO A 203 7.44 -10.78 9.85
C PRO A 203 6.72 -9.60 9.19
N ARG A 204 7.05 -9.36 7.93
CA ARG A 204 6.40 -8.34 7.09
C ARG A 204 6.05 -8.91 5.70
N HIS A 205 5.17 -8.23 4.99
CA HIS A 205 4.88 -8.50 3.58
C HIS A 205 5.19 -7.27 2.69
N HIS A 206 4.88 -7.37 1.39
CA HIS A 206 5.19 -6.35 0.38
C HIS A 206 3.98 -5.48 -0.02
N GLN A 207 2.77 -5.82 0.42
CA GLN A 207 1.55 -5.20 -0.10
C GLN A 207 1.27 -3.86 0.58
N HIS A 208 1.05 -2.83 -0.23
CA HIS A 208 0.66 -1.48 0.18
C HIS A 208 -0.50 -0.95 -0.69
N PHE A 209 -1.35 -1.86 -1.16
CA PHE A 209 -2.44 -1.56 -2.07
C PHE A 209 -3.69 -1.09 -1.31
N ASN A 210 -4.49 -0.24 -1.95
CA ASN A 210 -5.68 0.37 -1.36
C ASN A 210 -6.82 -0.61 -1.04
N GLY A 211 -6.75 -1.86 -1.44
CA GLY A 211 -7.64 -2.92 -0.95
C GLY A 211 -7.52 -3.19 0.55
N SER A 212 -6.37 -2.85 1.18
CA SER A 212 -6.18 -2.85 2.64
C SER A 212 -5.04 -1.91 3.00
N PHE A 213 -5.34 -0.63 3.16
CA PHE A 213 -4.35 0.37 3.54
C PHE A 213 -4.92 1.35 4.56
N ALA A 214 -4.05 1.88 5.42
CA ALA A 214 -4.43 2.90 6.40
C ALA A 214 -3.32 3.94 6.51
N VAL A 215 -3.71 5.19 6.81
CA VAL A 215 -2.77 6.30 7.01
C VAL A 215 -3.34 7.26 8.05
N THR A 216 -2.47 7.82 8.90
CA THR A 216 -2.86 8.90 9.82
C THR A 216 -3.16 10.18 9.03
N THR A 217 -4.08 11.01 9.53
CA THR A 217 -4.38 12.30 8.89
C THR A 217 -3.16 13.20 8.83
N ASP A 218 -2.27 13.17 9.83
CA ASP A 218 -1.02 13.92 9.81
C ASP A 218 -0.14 13.50 8.62
N CYS A 219 0.10 12.20 8.47
CA CYS A 219 0.90 11.68 7.37
C CYS A 219 0.26 11.93 6.00
N TYR A 220 -1.07 11.75 5.89
CA TYR A 220 -1.82 12.06 4.67
C TYR A 220 -1.63 13.52 4.26
N GLY A 221 -1.77 14.44 5.20
CA GLY A 221 -1.56 15.87 4.96
C GLY A 221 -0.12 16.19 4.53
N ARG A 222 0.89 15.65 5.23
CA ARG A 222 2.32 15.85 4.91
C ARG A 222 2.70 15.29 3.53
N SER A 223 2.11 14.17 3.13
CA SER A 223 2.39 13.53 1.83
C SER A 223 1.73 14.27 0.66
N GLY A 224 0.76 15.15 0.92
CA GLY A 224 -0.05 15.79 -0.11
C GLY A 224 -1.16 14.91 -0.68
N GLY A 225 -1.54 13.85 0.04
CA GLY A 225 -2.65 12.95 -0.30
C GLY A 225 -2.42 12.09 -1.55
N ILE A 226 -3.49 11.47 -2.05
CA ILE A 226 -3.44 10.66 -3.29
C ILE A 226 -3.18 11.56 -4.51
N PRO A 227 -2.21 11.22 -5.38
CA PRO A 227 -1.96 11.96 -6.61
C PRO A 227 -3.11 11.81 -7.61
N ASP A 228 -3.21 12.77 -8.54
CA ASP A 228 -4.21 12.75 -9.59
C ASP A 228 -3.74 11.85 -10.74
N VAL A 229 -4.01 10.55 -10.60
CA VAL A 229 -3.71 9.51 -11.59
C VAL A 229 -4.94 8.63 -11.78
N ALA A 230 -5.15 8.14 -13.00
CA ALA A 230 -6.34 7.33 -13.31
C ALA A 230 -6.27 5.91 -12.73
N TYR A 231 -5.07 5.32 -12.67
CA TYR A 231 -4.80 3.96 -12.26
C TYR A 231 -3.51 3.89 -11.44
N LEU A 232 -3.34 2.83 -10.65
CA LEU A 232 -2.19 2.62 -9.76
C LEU A 232 -2.00 3.80 -8.79
N GLU A 233 -3.10 4.36 -8.35
CA GLU A 233 -3.12 5.46 -7.37
C GLU A 233 -2.53 5.06 -6.03
N ASP A 234 -2.62 3.76 -5.69
CA ASP A 234 -2.00 3.16 -4.51
C ASP A 234 -0.47 3.16 -4.60
N CYS A 235 0.09 2.72 -5.72
CA CYS A 235 1.53 2.78 -5.96
C CYS A 235 2.03 4.23 -5.95
N ALA A 236 1.32 5.12 -6.63
CA ALA A 236 1.70 6.54 -6.69
C ALA A 236 1.54 7.24 -5.33
N PHE A 237 0.58 6.82 -4.51
CA PHE A 237 0.44 7.31 -3.13
C PHE A 237 1.55 6.76 -2.23
N PHE A 238 1.88 5.48 -2.36
CA PHE A 238 3.00 4.89 -1.62
C PHE A 238 4.33 5.58 -1.95
N GLU A 239 4.59 5.93 -3.21
CA GLU A 239 5.76 6.74 -3.58
C GLU A 239 5.79 8.09 -2.85
N ARG A 240 4.64 8.78 -2.69
CA ARG A 240 4.57 10.03 -1.89
C ARG A 240 4.89 9.81 -0.42
N LEU A 241 4.46 8.68 0.15
CA LEU A 241 4.80 8.32 1.52
C LEU A 241 6.30 8.03 1.66
N GLU A 242 6.89 7.29 0.71
CA GLU A 242 8.34 7.09 0.67
C GLU A 242 9.09 8.43 0.56
N HIS A 243 8.62 9.38 -0.26
CA HIS A 243 9.26 10.69 -0.43
C HIS A 243 9.40 11.50 0.85
N ILE A 244 8.51 11.32 1.81
CA ILE A 244 8.55 12.04 3.11
C ILE A 244 9.10 11.16 4.24
N ASP A 245 9.74 10.03 3.94
CA ASP A 245 10.24 9.04 4.90
C ASP A 245 9.15 8.59 5.90
N ALA A 246 7.91 8.40 5.44
CA ALA A 246 6.80 7.93 6.27
C ALA A 246 7.09 6.53 6.81
N LYS A 247 6.73 6.29 8.07
CA LYS A 247 6.87 5.00 8.72
C LYS A 247 5.73 4.06 8.31
N VAL A 248 5.91 3.35 7.21
CA VAL A 248 4.92 2.38 6.72
C VAL A 248 5.19 1.00 7.32
N ARG A 249 4.18 0.43 7.99
CA ARG A 249 4.20 -0.93 8.52
C ARG A 249 3.44 -1.88 7.59
N HIS A 250 4.06 -2.96 7.14
CA HIS A 250 3.42 -4.02 6.37
C HIS A 250 3.04 -5.18 7.31
N SER A 251 1.80 -5.17 7.84
CA SER A 251 1.40 -6.06 8.93
C SER A 251 0.61 -7.27 8.45
N HIS A 252 1.10 -8.48 8.76
CA HIS A 252 0.35 -9.73 8.55
C HIS A 252 -0.89 -9.87 9.45
N LYS A 253 -1.04 -9.03 10.47
CA LYS A 253 -2.20 -9.06 11.37
C LYS A 253 -3.39 -8.32 10.78
N VAL A 254 -3.14 -7.28 9.98
CA VAL A 254 -4.16 -6.52 9.25
C VAL A 254 -4.47 -7.29 7.96
N ARG A 255 -5.62 -7.98 7.89
CA ARG A 255 -5.92 -8.93 6.81
C ARG A 255 -7.26 -8.66 6.16
N VAL A 256 -7.31 -8.87 4.85
CA VAL A 256 -8.55 -8.85 4.07
C VAL A 256 -8.57 -10.00 3.06
N HIS A 257 -9.77 -10.39 2.63
CA HIS A 257 -9.99 -11.36 1.56
C HIS A 257 -10.75 -10.67 0.43
N THR A 258 -10.13 -10.56 -0.72
CA THR A 258 -10.72 -9.94 -1.92
C THR A 258 -11.19 -10.99 -2.92
N SER A 259 -12.08 -10.60 -3.81
CA SER A 259 -12.60 -11.44 -4.88
C SER A 259 -11.48 -11.97 -5.79
N ALA A 260 -11.59 -13.25 -6.18
CA ALA A 260 -10.71 -13.89 -7.15
C ALA A 260 -11.25 -13.80 -8.60
N ARG A 261 -12.20 -12.90 -8.88
CA ARG A 261 -12.79 -12.72 -10.21
C ARG A 261 -11.72 -12.32 -11.25
N THR A 262 -11.85 -12.86 -12.46
CA THR A 262 -10.97 -12.54 -13.59
C THR A 262 -11.48 -11.36 -14.43
N ILE A 263 -12.74 -10.93 -14.22
CA ILE A 263 -13.32 -9.76 -14.87
C ILE A 263 -13.35 -8.62 -13.83
N GLY A 264 -12.40 -7.71 -13.95
CA GLY A 264 -12.28 -6.55 -13.07
C GLY A 264 -13.13 -5.37 -13.51
N ARG A 265 -13.26 -4.37 -12.62
CA ARG A 265 -13.89 -3.07 -12.90
C ARG A 265 -12.86 -2.03 -13.38
N THR A 266 -11.58 -2.35 -13.28
CA THR A 266 -10.45 -1.51 -13.68
C THR A 266 -9.63 -2.20 -14.77
N GLU A 267 -8.94 -1.42 -15.60
CA GLU A 267 -8.06 -1.93 -16.65
C GLU A 267 -6.76 -2.52 -16.09
N VAL A 268 -6.38 -2.13 -14.87
CA VAL A 268 -5.19 -2.61 -14.15
C VAL A 268 -5.59 -3.02 -12.75
N GLY A 269 -4.94 -4.02 -12.18
CA GLY A 269 -5.18 -4.53 -10.82
C GLY A 269 -5.17 -6.05 -10.77
N LEU A 270 -5.66 -6.62 -9.67
CA LEU A 270 -5.60 -8.07 -9.41
C LEU A 270 -6.27 -8.91 -10.51
N SER A 271 -7.46 -8.54 -10.95
CA SER A 271 -8.16 -9.26 -12.03
C SER A 271 -7.37 -9.29 -13.35
N TYR A 272 -6.74 -8.16 -13.69
CA TYR A 272 -5.83 -8.09 -14.84
C TYR A 272 -4.63 -9.03 -14.64
N GLN A 273 -4.02 -9.02 -13.46
CA GLN A 273 -2.88 -9.87 -13.15
C GLN A 273 -3.23 -11.37 -13.19
N LEU A 274 -4.41 -11.77 -12.70
CA LEU A 274 -4.91 -13.14 -12.82
C LEU A 274 -5.03 -13.55 -14.30
N ASN A 275 -5.51 -12.67 -15.17
CA ASN A 275 -5.59 -12.92 -16.61
C ASN A 275 -4.20 -13.01 -17.26
N VAL A 276 -3.22 -12.21 -16.85
CA VAL A 276 -1.82 -12.33 -17.33
C VAL A 276 -1.27 -13.70 -16.99
N TRP A 277 -1.44 -14.19 -15.76
CA TRP A 277 -0.98 -15.52 -15.36
C TRP A 277 -1.71 -16.63 -16.11
N LYS A 278 -3.02 -16.51 -16.33
CA LYS A 278 -3.79 -17.45 -17.15
C LYS A 278 -3.25 -17.55 -18.58
N ASN A 279 -2.97 -16.42 -19.21
CA ASN A 279 -2.42 -16.38 -20.57
C ASN A 279 -1.02 -16.99 -20.64
N LEU A 280 -0.15 -16.68 -19.68
CA LEU A 280 1.19 -17.31 -19.57
C LEU A 280 1.08 -18.84 -19.47
N GLY A 281 0.11 -19.34 -18.71
CA GLY A 281 -0.16 -20.77 -18.62
C GLY A 281 -0.60 -21.39 -19.94
N THR A 282 -1.54 -20.76 -20.63
CA THR A 282 -2.03 -21.21 -21.93
C THR A 282 -0.91 -21.25 -22.97
N GLU A 283 -0.02 -20.26 -22.96
CA GLU A 283 1.13 -20.14 -23.87
C GLU A 283 2.35 -20.96 -23.41
N ARG A 284 2.31 -21.60 -22.26
CA ARG A 284 3.42 -22.32 -21.62
C ARG A 284 4.69 -21.46 -21.46
N ARG A 285 4.52 -20.18 -21.17
CA ARG A 285 5.60 -19.20 -20.98
C ARG A 285 5.93 -19.01 -19.51
N SER A 286 7.21 -18.87 -19.20
CA SER A 286 7.67 -18.55 -17.85
C SER A 286 7.44 -17.07 -17.54
N LEU A 287 7.03 -16.79 -16.31
CA LEU A 287 7.03 -15.43 -15.78
C LEU A 287 8.47 -14.98 -15.54
N MET A 288 8.86 -13.87 -16.18
CA MET A 288 10.18 -13.27 -16.05
C MET A 288 10.14 -12.16 -15.00
N VAL A 289 11.02 -12.25 -13.99
CA VAL A 289 11.10 -11.34 -12.84
C VAL A 289 12.50 -10.78 -12.67
N GLU A 290 12.67 -9.82 -11.76
CA GLU A 290 13.97 -9.30 -11.38
C GLU A 290 14.79 -10.38 -10.67
N SER A 291 16.10 -10.46 -10.98
CA SER A 291 16.97 -11.47 -10.37
C SER A 291 17.32 -11.15 -8.91
N ALA A 292 17.58 -12.19 -8.10
CA ALA A 292 17.99 -12.03 -6.71
C ALA A 292 19.23 -11.15 -6.56
N ALA A 293 20.19 -11.28 -7.47
CA ALA A 293 21.42 -10.47 -7.48
C ALA A 293 21.14 -8.97 -7.67
N SER A 294 20.19 -8.61 -8.55
CA SER A 294 19.74 -7.23 -8.71
C SER A 294 19.11 -6.69 -7.44
N ILE A 295 18.18 -7.44 -6.85
CA ILE A 295 17.46 -7.08 -5.63
C ILE A 295 18.42 -6.86 -4.47
N VAL A 296 19.33 -7.81 -4.21
CA VAL A 296 20.33 -7.70 -3.14
C VAL A 296 21.24 -6.49 -3.36
N SER A 297 21.71 -6.27 -4.61
CA SER A 297 22.54 -5.11 -4.94
C SER A 297 21.85 -3.79 -4.60
N LYS A 298 20.56 -3.65 -4.93
CA LYS A 298 19.75 -2.46 -4.59
C LYS A 298 19.61 -2.30 -3.07
N LEU A 299 19.26 -3.36 -2.36
CA LEU A 299 19.03 -3.32 -0.92
C LEU A 299 20.30 -2.98 -0.13
N VAL A 300 21.44 -3.59 -0.48
CA VAL A 300 22.72 -3.30 0.15
C VAL A 300 23.15 -1.86 -0.11
N ARG A 301 22.99 -1.37 -1.34
CA ARG A 301 23.31 0.02 -1.68
C ARG A 301 22.38 1.00 -0.95
N LYS A 302 21.08 0.72 -0.92
CA LYS A 302 20.09 1.53 -0.18
C LYS A 302 20.46 1.62 1.31
N ARG A 303 20.82 0.49 1.95
CA ARG A 303 21.31 0.47 3.33
C ARG A 303 22.52 1.38 3.53
N ASN A 304 23.55 1.20 2.70
CA ASN A 304 24.79 1.98 2.81
C ASN A 304 24.53 3.49 2.61
N LEU A 305 23.60 3.84 1.70
CA LEU A 305 23.19 5.23 1.50
C LEU A 305 22.40 5.78 2.69
N ILE A 306 21.55 4.99 3.33
CA ILE A 306 20.85 5.38 4.57
C ILE A 306 21.83 5.62 5.71
N GLU A 307 22.83 4.73 5.89
CA GLU A 307 23.87 4.89 6.88
C GLU A 307 24.68 6.18 6.64
N LEU A 308 25.08 6.43 5.40
CA LEU A 308 25.77 7.67 5.02
C LEU A 308 24.90 8.91 5.20
N TRP A 309 23.60 8.82 4.86
CA TRP A 309 22.62 9.89 5.06
C TRP A 309 22.52 10.32 6.52
N ASN A 310 22.52 9.37 7.45
CA ASN A 310 22.41 9.65 8.87
C ASN A 310 23.60 10.43 9.41
N VAL A 311 24.79 10.28 8.80
CA VAL A 311 26.03 10.95 9.22
C VAL A 311 26.44 12.11 8.30
N ARG A 312 25.64 12.44 7.26
CA ARG A 312 26.02 13.40 6.21
C ARG A 312 26.35 14.82 6.67
N LYS A 313 25.97 15.17 7.89
CA LYS A 313 26.27 16.48 8.50
C LYS A 313 27.41 16.43 9.53
N CYS A 314 28.04 15.25 9.72
CA CYS A 314 29.19 15.11 10.63
C CYS A 314 30.47 15.60 9.93
N GLN A 315 31.21 16.50 10.59
CA GLN A 315 32.45 17.10 10.04
C GLN A 315 33.63 16.12 9.94
N ASP A 316 33.64 15.09 10.76
CA ASP A 316 34.78 14.13 10.87
C ASP A 316 34.72 13.00 9.82
N PHE A 317 33.73 13.02 8.91
CA PHE A 317 33.50 11.95 7.95
C PHE A 317 33.65 12.45 6.51
N ASN A 318 34.46 11.74 5.70
CA ASN A 318 34.61 12.08 4.28
C ASN A 318 33.40 11.60 3.49
N ILE A 319 32.31 12.36 3.54
CA ILE A 319 31.00 12.06 2.93
C ILE A 319 31.14 11.89 1.41
N PHE A 320 31.90 12.78 0.75
CA PHE A 320 32.01 12.78 -0.71
C PHE A 320 32.66 11.49 -1.24
N GLU A 321 33.80 11.10 -0.69
CA GLU A 321 34.49 9.88 -1.13
C GLU A 321 33.68 8.63 -0.82
N THR A 322 33.01 8.60 0.34
CA THR A 322 32.14 7.47 0.70
C THR A 322 30.93 7.40 -0.24
N PHE A 323 30.31 8.54 -0.54
CA PHE A 323 29.20 8.62 -1.50
C PHE A 323 29.64 8.08 -2.87
N LYS A 324 30.77 8.56 -3.39
CA LYS A 324 31.32 8.07 -4.66
C LYS A 324 31.60 6.56 -4.67
N LYS A 325 32.13 6.04 -3.55
CA LYS A 325 32.39 4.60 -3.41
C LYS A 325 31.12 3.78 -3.44
N ILE A 326 30.03 4.23 -2.79
CA ILE A 326 28.74 3.53 -2.77
C ILE A 326 28.06 3.61 -4.15
N THR A 327 28.19 4.73 -4.83
CA THR A 327 27.52 5.00 -6.12
C THR A 327 28.40 4.77 -7.34
N ASN A 328 29.56 4.15 -7.21
CA ASN A 328 30.62 4.05 -8.22
C ASN A 328 30.15 3.55 -9.62
N GLU A 329 29.12 2.72 -9.66
CA GLU A 329 28.57 2.15 -10.90
C GLU A 329 27.41 3.00 -11.49
N ILE A 330 26.91 3.97 -10.73
CA ILE A 330 25.75 4.79 -11.11
C ILE A 330 26.25 6.17 -11.50
N PRO A 331 25.90 6.69 -12.69
CA PRO A 331 26.32 8.02 -13.10
C PRO A 331 25.63 9.07 -12.19
N THR A 332 26.40 9.57 -11.24
CA THR A 332 25.99 10.65 -10.33
C THR A 332 26.75 11.91 -10.65
N ASP A 333 26.04 13.01 -10.83
CA ASP A 333 26.61 14.34 -11.00
C ASP A 333 26.71 15.09 -9.66
N ASP A 334 27.38 16.25 -9.69
CA ASP A 334 27.53 17.09 -8.51
C ASP A 334 26.17 17.59 -7.99
N MET A 335 25.18 17.78 -8.86
CA MET A 335 23.84 18.23 -8.49
C MET A 335 23.11 17.15 -7.68
N LEU A 336 23.23 15.88 -8.06
CA LEU A 336 22.64 14.77 -7.30
C LEU A 336 23.33 14.61 -5.93
N TYR A 337 24.66 14.82 -5.87
CA TYR A 337 25.39 14.82 -4.60
C TYR A 337 24.99 15.98 -3.68
N HIS A 338 24.92 17.21 -4.22
CA HIS A 338 24.45 18.36 -3.43
C HIS A 338 23.02 18.15 -2.92
N SER A 339 22.14 17.61 -3.75
CA SER A 339 20.77 17.28 -3.32
C SER A 339 20.74 16.17 -2.25
N PHE A 340 21.72 15.26 -2.21
CA PHE A 340 21.89 14.29 -1.12
C PHE A 340 22.18 14.97 0.22
N LEU A 341 22.98 16.03 0.22
CA LEU A 341 23.33 16.76 1.44
C LEU A 341 22.17 17.62 1.96
N GLU A 342 21.39 18.22 1.07
CA GLU A 342 20.43 19.28 1.37
C GLU A 342 18.97 18.82 1.49
N SER A 343 18.59 17.71 0.85
CA SER A 343 17.19 17.25 0.89
C SER A 343 16.72 17.03 2.33
N PRO A 344 15.49 17.42 2.67
CA PRO A 344 14.93 17.21 4.02
C PRO A 344 14.62 15.75 4.29
N PHE A 345 14.33 14.94 3.24
CA PHE A 345 13.96 13.54 3.32
C PHE A 345 14.88 12.68 2.45
N PHE A 346 15.30 11.54 2.99
CA PHE A 346 16.08 10.55 2.23
C PHE A 346 15.28 10.03 1.03
N GLY A 347 14.01 9.71 1.21
CA GLY A 347 13.16 9.16 0.18
C GLY A 347 12.96 10.11 -1.02
N GLU A 348 12.87 11.43 -0.79
CA GLU A 348 12.80 12.42 -1.87
C GLU A 348 14.04 12.38 -2.76
N TRP A 349 15.21 12.31 -2.15
CA TRP A 349 16.47 12.18 -2.87
C TRP A 349 16.59 10.80 -3.52
N TYR A 350 16.30 9.74 -2.77
CA TYR A 350 16.48 8.36 -3.22
C TYR A 350 15.60 8.01 -4.42
N SER A 351 14.42 8.59 -4.54
CA SER A 351 13.54 8.39 -5.70
C SER A 351 14.17 8.81 -7.02
N LYS A 352 15.00 9.86 -7.01
CA LYS A 352 15.75 10.32 -8.18
C LYS A 352 16.91 9.37 -8.48
N PHE A 353 17.66 8.98 -7.46
CA PHE A 353 18.78 8.04 -7.55
C PHE A 353 18.32 6.65 -8.04
N LYS A 354 17.22 6.12 -7.50
CA LYS A 354 16.64 4.82 -7.86
C LYS A 354 16.38 4.68 -9.36
N LYS A 355 15.90 5.73 -10.02
CA LYS A 355 15.65 5.71 -11.47
C LYS A 355 16.93 5.53 -12.29
N LEU A 356 18.04 6.13 -11.87
CA LEU A 356 19.34 5.94 -12.50
C LEU A 356 19.90 4.54 -12.23
N GLU A 357 19.77 4.08 -10.98
CA GLU A 357 20.19 2.76 -10.54
C GLU A 357 19.50 1.65 -11.34
N GLU A 358 18.19 1.73 -11.52
CA GLU A 358 17.38 0.75 -12.26
C GLU A 358 17.87 0.57 -13.69
N ILE A 359 18.21 1.65 -14.39
CA ILE A 359 18.73 1.60 -15.76
C ILE A 359 20.05 0.80 -15.83
N ILE A 360 20.93 0.99 -14.86
CA ILE A 360 22.23 0.30 -14.82
C ILE A 360 22.05 -1.17 -14.43
N LEU A 361 21.24 -1.43 -13.40
CA LEU A 361 21.04 -2.80 -12.92
C LEU A 361 20.29 -3.68 -13.91
N MET A 362 19.35 -3.14 -14.70
CA MET A 362 18.70 -3.89 -15.79
C MET A 362 19.69 -4.37 -16.86
N LYS A 363 20.77 -3.62 -17.11
CA LYS A 363 21.83 -4.02 -18.05
C LYS A 363 22.77 -5.04 -17.41
N LYS A 364 23.11 -4.87 -16.13
CA LYS A 364 24.05 -5.72 -15.41
C LYS A 364 23.44 -7.07 -15.00
N PHE A 365 22.18 -7.06 -14.60
CA PHE A 365 21.45 -8.22 -14.11
C PHE A 365 20.17 -8.43 -14.95
N PRO A 366 20.22 -9.25 -15.99
CA PRO A 366 19.03 -9.54 -16.80
C PRO A 366 17.94 -10.21 -15.97
N ARG A 367 16.69 -10.05 -16.41
CA ARG A 367 15.56 -10.76 -15.82
C ARG A 367 15.76 -12.27 -15.91
N THR A 368 15.30 -12.99 -14.92
CA THR A 368 15.34 -14.45 -14.85
C THR A 368 13.93 -15.04 -14.72
N CYS A 369 13.78 -16.34 -14.97
CA CYS A 369 12.50 -16.98 -14.74
C CYS A 369 12.18 -17.05 -13.25
N LEU A 370 10.90 -16.99 -12.92
CA LEU A 370 10.41 -16.97 -11.53
C LEU A 370 10.95 -18.13 -10.70
N ASP A 371 11.02 -19.35 -11.27
CA ASP A 371 11.52 -20.53 -10.56
C ASP A 371 12.98 -20.38 -10.12
N GLN A 372 13.84 -19.86 -11.02
CA GLN A 372 15.24 -19.60 -10.69
C GLN A 372 15.36 -18.48 -9.65
N ALA A 373 14.58 -17.41 -9.81
CA ALA A 373 14.56 -16.31 -8.83
C ALA A 373 14.18 -16.78 -7.43
N LEU A 374 13.18 -17.66 -7.29
CA LEU A 374 12.79 -18.26 -6.02
C LEU A 374 13.92 -19.06 -5.36
N VAL A 375 14.64 -19.86 -6.15
CA VAL A 375 15.79 -20.64 -5.64
C VAL A 375 16.88 -19.70 -5.14
N ASP A 376 17.22 -18.66 -5.91
CA ASP A 376 18.31 -17.76 -5.58
C ASP A 376 17.94 -16.84 -4.40
N LEU A 377 16.70 -16.32 -4.33
CA LEU A 377 16.22 -15.52 -3.19
C LEU A 377 16.26 -16.32 -1.88
N LYS A 378 15.87 -17.60 -1.90
CA LYS A 378 15.96 -18.46 -0.70
C LYS A 378 17.40 -18.60 -0.20
N LYS A 379 18.38 -18.72 -1.12
CA LYS A 379 19.80 -18.77 -0.75
C LYS A 379 20.23 -17.44 -0.09
N GLU A 380 19.84 -16.32 -0.69
CA GLU A 380 20.17 -15.00 -0.13
C GLU A 380 19.56 -14.78 1.26
N VAL A 381 18.30 -15.18 1.47
CA VAL A 381 17.67 -15.13 2.81
C VAL A 381 18.49 -15.92 3.83
N VAL A 382 18.94 -17.13 3.50
CA VAL A 382 19.78 -17.94 4.39
C VAL A 382 21.11 -17.22 4.70
N ILE A 383 21.75 -16.63 3.68
CA ILE A 383 23.01 -15.91 3.84
C ILE A 383 22.85 -14.72 4.81
N TYR A 384 21.85 -13.88 4.57
CA TYR A 384 21.61 -12.67 5.39
C TYR A 384 20.99 -12.96 6.77
N SER A 385 20.43 -14.14 6.99
CA SER A 385 19.95 -14.60 8.29
C SER A 385 21.08 -15.11 9.20
N ALA A 386 22.27 -15.39 8.65
CA ALA A 386 23.40 -15.94 9.42
C ALA A 386 23.99 -14.88 10.39
N PRO A 387 24.33 -15.24 11.63
CA PRO A 387 24.81 -14.29 12.65
C PRO A 387 26.05 -13.48 12.26
N SER A 388 26.90 -14.01 11.37
CA SER A 388 28.14 -13.38 10.91
C SER A 388 27.93 -12.14 10.01
N PHE A 389 26.78 -12.01 9.36
CA PHE A 389 26.46 -10.87 8.49
C PHE A 389 25.93 -9.63 9.24
N SER A 390 25.67 -9.74 10.55
CA SER A 390 25.14 -8.62 11.34
C SER A 390 26.20 -7.55 11.73
N GLN A 391 27.47 -7.71 11.39
CA GLN A 391 28.57 -6.87 11.90
C GLN A 391 29.38 -6.07 10.86
N THR A 392 29.06 -6.10 9.57
CA THR A 392 29.76 -5.23 8.60
C THR A 392 29.04 -3.88 8.44
N SER A 393 29.03 -3.09 9.51
CA SER A 393 28.89 -1.63 9.41
C SER A 393 30.17 -1.05 8.76
N ILE A 394 30.03 -0.03 7.96
CA ILE A 394 31.12 0.75 7.36
C ILE A 394 32.10 1.20 8.47
N ARG A 395 33.29 0.59 8.51
CA ARG A 395 34.47 1.15 9.17
C ARG A 395 35.25 2.00 8.20
#